data_05766fb6f09f83a19771646a418d31c0
#
_entry.id   05766fb6f09f83a19771646a418d31c0
#
_cell.length_a   1.000
_cell.length_b   1.000
_cell.length_c   1.000
_cell.angle_alpha   90.00
_cell.angle_beta   90.00
_cell.angle_gamma   90.00
#
_symmetry.space_group_name_H-M   'P 1'
#
loop_
_entity.id
_entity.type
_entity.pdbx_description
1 polymer ?
#
loop_
_entity_poly.entity_id
_entity_poly.type
_entity_poly.pdbx_seq_one_letter_code
_entity_poly.pdbx_strand_id
1 'polypeptide(L)'
;NLAMRGVYSPEQENILIMQDGQRLNSYITNAVSPDYGISLAKGKQIEVLRGPASSLYGSVALTAVINIVTKDGVDVRNGSISVSAGNRGQLAADLLLGKHDMNMDFMAWFSLYRATGESVFVPAEKQYALYPRDGFIRLDNYSGFPAMDGGIKLQRGNLLFSFSMNYAKKRQPY
;
A
#
# COMPACT_ATOMS: atom_id res chain seq x y z
N ASN A 1 9.56 -5.68 -1.29
CA ASN A 1 10.42 -4.57 -0.87
C ASN A 1 10.95 -3.85 -2.10
N LEU A 2 11.00 -2.50 -2.03
CA LEU A 2 11.54 -1.65 -3.08
C LEU A 2 12.99 -1.31 -2.75
N ALA A 3 13.87 -1.38 -3.75
CA ALA A 3 15.24 -0.91 -3.65
C ALA A 3 15.52 0.05 -4.81
N MET A 4 16.19 1.14 -4.55
CA MET A 4 16.52 2.14 -5.55
C MET A 4 17.97 2.57 -5.42
N ARG A 5 18.72 2.55 -6.55
CA ARG A 5 20.15 2.95 -6.60
C ARG A 5 21.06 2.20 -5.62
N GLY A 6 20.77 0.91 -5.36
CA GLY A 6 21.55 0.11 -4.42
C GLY A 6 21.29 0.40 -2.94
N VAL A 7 20.41 1.35 -2.63
CA VAL A 7 19.97 1.61 -1.26
C VAL A 7 18.79 0.72 -0.95
N TYR A 8 18.94 -0.14 0.01
CA TYR A 8 17.90 -1.02 0.53
C TYR A 8 17.69 -0.75 2.01
N SER A 9 16.44 -0.61 2.39
CA SER A 9 16.02 -0.59 3.78
C SER A 9 14.79 -1.47 3.94
N PRO A 10 14.73 -2.33 4.96
CA PRO A 10 13.55 -3.15 5.25
C PRO A 10 12.30 -2.31 5.48
N GLU A 11 12.46 -1.17 6.10
CA GLU A 11 11.39 -0.24 6.50
C GLU A 11 11.01 0.72 5.38
N GLN A 12 11.82 0.78 4.30
CA GLN A 12 11.63 1.65 3.11
C GLN A 12 11.51 3.15 3.43
N GLU A 13 12.18 3.59 4.47
CA GLU A 13 12.15 4.97 4.95
C GLU A 13 12.84 5.99 4.04
N ASN A 14 13.53 5.53 2.98
CA ASN A 14 14.27 6.36 2.02
C ASN A 14 13.49 6.61 0.71
N ILE A 15 12.29 6.07 0.59
CA ILE A 15 11.41 6.23 -0.56
C ILE A 15 10.10 6.86 -0.08
N LEU A 16 9.77 8.02 -0.60
CA LEU A 16 8.49 8.63 -0.33
C LEU A 16 7.42 7.99 -1.20
N ILE A 17 6.37 7.46 -0.57
CA ILE A 17 5.17 6.98 -1.26
C ILE A 17 4.02 7.91 -0.96
N MET A 18 3.34 8.34 -2.01
CA MET A 18 2.22 9.27 -1.95
C MET A 18 1.00 8.70 -2.68
N GLN A 19 -0.16 9.19 -2.30
CA GLN A 19 -1.42 9.02 -3.03
C GLN A 19 -1.99 10.41 -3.29
N ASP A 20 -2.19 10.76 -4.56
CA ASP A 20 -2.65 12.09 -4.99
C ASP A 20 -1.85 13.24 -4.33
N GLY A 21 -0.54 13.08 -4.19
CA GLY A 21 0.35 14.03 -3.53
C GLY A 21 0.34 13.97 -2.00
N GLN A 22 -0.51 13.17 -1.37
CA GLN A 22 -0.53 12.98 0.08
C GLN A 22 0.41 11.87 0.51
N ARG A 23 1.27 12.14 1.47
CA ARG A 23 2.24 11.19 2.00
C ARG A 23 1.57 10.01 2.70
N LEU A 24 1.98 8.79 2.35
CA LEU A 24 1.56 7.55 2.99
C LEU A 24 2.56 7.02 4.02
N ASN A 25 3.83 7.42 3.94
CA ASN A 25 4.82 7.03 4.94
C ASN A 25 4.45 7.54 6.33
N SER A 26 4.69 6.74 7.35
CA SER A 26 4.55 7.13 8.75
C SER A 26 5.33 8.42 9.05
N TYR A 27 4.72 9.35 9.77
CA TYR A 27 5.40 10.57 10.22
C TYR A 27 6.40 10.31 11.37
N ILE A 28 6.25 9.19 12.06
CA ILE A 28 7.09 8.83 13.21
C ILE A 28 8.33 8.07 12.76
N THR A 29 8.14 7.03 11.94
CA THR A 29 9.22 6.10 11.57
C THR A 29 9.71 6.32 10.14
N ASN A 30 9.05 7.15 9.34
CA ASN A 30 9.23 7.29 7.90
C ASN A 30 8.97 6.00 7.11
N ALA A 31 8.66 4.90 7.80
CA ALA A 31 8.40 3.61 7.19
C ALA A 31 7.12 3.60 6.36
N VAL A 32 7.11 2.78 5.33
CA VAL A 32 5.93 2.46 4.54
C VAL A 32 6.02 1.01 4.07
N SER A 33 4.91 0.31 4.09
CA SER A 33 4.80 -1.03 3.49
C SER A 33 3.88 -0.93 2.28
N PRO A 34 4.42 -0.78 1.06
CA PRO A 34 3.64 -0.78 -0.16
C PRO A 34 3.25 -2.21 -0.53
N ASP A 35 2.42 -2.80 0.30
CA ASP A 35 1.87 -4.14 0.13
C ASP A 35 0.36 -4.07 -0.12
N TYR A 36 -0.35 -5.13 0.19
CA TYR A 36 -1.79 -5.24 -0.03
C TYR A 36 -2.65 -4.25 0.79
N GLY A 37 -2.07 -3.47 1.68
CA GLY A 37 -2.75 -2.37 2.38
C GLY A 37 -3.10 -1.20 1.47
N ILE A 38 -2.50 -1.12 0.27
CA ILE A 38 -2.77 -0.08 -0.72
C ILE A 38 -3.29 -0.77 -1.98
N SER A 39 -4.60 -0.74 -2.20
CA SER A 39 -5.17 -1.29 -3.43
C SER A 39 -4.79 -0.44 -4.64
N LEU A 40 -4.32 -1.10 -5.69
CA LEU A 40 -4.04 -0.46 -6.98
C LEU A 40 -5.27 -0.40 -7.90
N ALA A 41 -6.38 -1.01 -7.52
CA ALA A 41 -7.62 -0.98 -8.32
C ALA A 41 -8.14 0.46 -8.52
N LYS A 42 -7.96 1.32 -7.50
CA LYS A 42 -8.27 2.76 -7.55
C LYS A 42 -7.27 3.58 -8.37
N GLY A 43 -6.09 3.01 -8.69
CA GLY A 43 -5.01 3.73 -9.37
C GLY A 43 -5.33 3.98 -10.84
N LYS A 44 -5.04 5.19 -11.32
CA LYS A 44 -5.04 5.59 -12.73
C LYS A 44 -3.65 5.44 -13.32
N GLN A 45 -2.65 5.94 -12.60
CA GLN A 45 -1.24 5.88 -12.99
C GLN A 45 -0.33 5.88 -11.78
N ILE A 46 0.91 5.47 -11.96
CA ILE A 46 1.97 5.57 -10.97
C ILE A 46 3.06 6.46 -11.55
N GLU A 47 3.35 7.54 -10.86
CA GLU A 47 4.41 8.48 -11.19
C GLU A 47 5.64 8.16 -10.35
N VAL A 48 6.81 8.07 -10.99
CA VAL A 48 8.07 7.75 -10.31
C VAL A 48 9.11 8.81 -10.61
N LEU A 49 9.46 9.59 -9.60
CA LEU A 49 10.60 10.49 -9.63
C LEU A 49 11.82 9.76 -9.06
N ARG A 50 12.82 9.52 -9.91
CA ARG A 50 14.05 8.83 -9.53
C ARG A 50 15.13 9.84 -9.16
N GLY A 51 15.63 9.75 -7.94
CA GLY A 51 16.71 10.59 -7.45
C GLY A 51 16.32 11.34 -6.17
N PRO A 52 17.28 12.08 -5.60
CA PRO A 52 17.04 12.84 -4.39
C PRO A 52 16.06 13.97 -4.69
N ALA A 53 14.97 13.98 -3.95
CA ALA A 53 13.92 14.99 -4.04
C ALA A 53 13.61 15.61 -2.67
N SER A 54 14.51 15.46 -1.72
CA SER A 54 14.36 15.90 -0.34
C SER A 54 14.18 17.43 -0.20
N SER A 55 14.69 18.20 -1.12
CA SER A 55 14.49 19.66 -1.16
C SER A 55 13.03 20.07 -1.42
N LEU A 56 12.24 19.21 -2.08
CA LEU A 56 10.84 19.45 -2.40
C LEU A 56 9.88 18.70 -1.48
N TYR A 57 10.25 17.48 -1.11
CA TYR A 57 9.35 16.53 -0.44
C TYR A 57 9.80 16.12 0.96
N GLY A 58 10.90 16.68 1.47
CA GLY A 58 11.43 16.40 2.79
C GLY A 58 12.33 15.15 2.85
N SER A 59 12.84 14.86 4.05
CA SER A 59 13.93 13.90 4.30
C SER A 59 13.66 12.45 3.85
N VAL A 60 12.40 12.06 3.70
CA VAL A 60 12.04 10.69 3.25
C VAL A 60 12.32 10.48 1.77
N ALA A 61 12.30 11.54 0.96
CA ALA A 61 12.51 11.47 -0.48
C ALA A 61 14.01 11.46 -0.84
N LEU A 62 14.80 10.56 -0.23
CA LEU A 62 16.25 10.47 -0.46
C LEU A 62 16.59 9.80 -1.78
N THR A 63 15.88 8.75 -2.14
CA THR A 63 16.22 7.91 -3.32
C THR A 63 15.18 7.99 -4.41
N ALA A 64 13.92 8.10 -4.07
CA ALA A 64 12.81 8.24 -5.00
C ALA A 64 11.55 8.81 -4.35
N VAL A 65 10.64 9.29 -5.21
CA VAL A 65 9.24 9.58 -4.89
C VAL A 65 8.36 8.74 -5.80
N ILE A 66 7.39 8.06 -5.23
CA ILE A 66 6.38 7.29 -5.95
C ILE A 66 5.01 7.87 -5.60
N ASN A 67 4.30 8.39 -6.59
CA ASN A 67 2.97 8.95 -6.42
C ASN A 67 1.94 8.07 -7.13
N ILE A 68 0.98 7.55 -6.39
CA ILE A 68 -0.16 6.79 -6.91
C ILE A 68 -1.27 7.81 -7.18
N VAL A 69 -1.52 8.10 -8.45
CA VAL A 69 -2.62 8.96 -8.86
C VAL A 69 -3.89 8.13 -8.95
N THR A 70 -4.92 8.51 -8.21
CA THR A 70 -6.19 7.79 -8.22
C THR A 70 -7.03 8.16 -9.45
N LYS A 71 -7.94 7.27 -9.82
CA LYS A 71 -8.96 7.51 -10.83
C LYS A 71 -9.89 8.65 -10.41
N ASP A 72 -10.51 9.26 -11.39
CA ASP A 72 -11.62 10.19 -11.22
C ASP A 72 -12.96 9.50 -11.54
N GLY A 73 -14.07 10.14 -11.22
CA GLY A 73 -15.40 9.60 -11.51
C GLY A 73 -15.62 9.30 -12.99
N VAL A 74 -15.03 10.11 -13.87
CA VAL A 74 -15.06 9.91 -15.34
C VAL A 74 -14.34 8.62 -15.76
N ASP A 75 -13.29 8.21 -15.05
CA ASP A 75 -12.52 7.01 -15.38
C ASP A 75 -13.27 5.71 -15.00
N VAL A 76 -14.13 5.76 -14.00
CA VAL A 76 -14.82 4.58 -13.44
C VAL A 76 -16.13 4.27 -14.15
N ARG A 77 -16.80 5.25 -14.76
CA ARG A 77 -18.03 5.11 -15.56
C ARG A 77 -19.10 4.23 -14.89
N ASN A 78 -19.75 4.77 -13.84
CA ASN A 78 -20.82 4.16 -13.04
C ASN A 78 -20.33 3.17 -11.96
N GLY A 79 -19.40 2.29 -12.23
CA GLY A 79 -18.85 1.40 -11.23
C GLY A 79 -18.21 0.14 -11.79
N SER A 80 -17.38 -0.49 -10.98
CA SER A 80 -16.82 -1.80 -11.26
C SER A 80 -16.65 -2.60 -9.98
N ILE A 81 -16.82 -3.91 -10.11
CA ILE A 81 -16.53 -4.87 -9.04
C ILE A 81 -15.56 -5.88 -9.61
N SER A 82 -14.50 -6.16 -8.87
CA SER A 82 -13.58 -7.24 -9.19
C SER A 82 -13.40 -8.15 -7.97
N VAL A 83 -13.29 -9.45 -8.23
CA VAL A 83 -12.99 -10.45 -7.21
C VAL A 83 -11.89 -11.33 -7.75
N SER A 84 -10.88 -11.58 -6.94
CA SER A 84 -9.77 -12.46 -7.32
C SER A 84 -9.43 -13.41 -6.18
N ALA A 85 -8.97 -14.60 -6.56
CA ALA A 85 -8.50 -15.62 -5.65
C ALA A 85 -7.11 -16.08 -6.10
N GLY A 86 -6.26 -16.40 -5.16
CA GLY A 86 -4.90 -16.84 -5.41
C GLY A 86 -4.46 -17.98 -4.49
N ASN A 87 -3.20 -18.32 -4.58
CA ASN A 87 -2.59 -19.33 -3.73
C ASN A 87 -2.56 -18.89 -2.26
N ARG A 88 -2.38 -19.82 -1.32
CA ARG A 88 -2.24 -19.56 0.12
C ARG A 88 -3.42 -18.81 0.72
N GLY A 89 -4.63 -19.11 0.22
CA GLY A 89 -5.87 -18.51 0.71
C GLY A 89 -6.00 -17.01 0.43
N GLN A 90 -5.34 -16.52 -0.61
CA GLN A 90 -5.49 -15.14 -1.07
C GLN A 90 -6.88 -14.94 -1.66
N LEU A 91 -7.56 -13.93 -1.14
CA LEU A 91 -8.83 -13.42 -1.67
C LEU A 91 -8.75 -11.90 -1.70
N ALA A 92 -9.12 -11.31 -2.81
CA ALA A 92 -9.26 -9.87 -2.93
C ALA A 92 -10.59 -9.52 -3.58
N ALA A 93 -11.18 -8.42 -3.15
CA ALA A 93 -12.39 -7.85 -3.71
C ALA A 93 -12.24 -6.32 -3.76
N ASP A 94 -12.53 -5.73 -4.91
CA ASP A 94 -12.51 -4.30 -5.12
C ASP A 94 -13.85 -3.83 -5.64
N LEU A 95 -14.34 -2.75 -5.07
CA LEU A 95 -15.52 -1.99 -5.51
C LEU A 95 -15.08 -0.58 -5.85
N LEU A 96 -15.37 -0.13 -7.05
CA LEU A 96 -15.19 1.24 -7.48
C LEU A 96 -16.53 1.79 -7.92
N LEU A 97 -16.84 3.00 -7.49
CA LEU A 97 -18.02 3.75 -7.90
C LEU A 97 -17.57 5.09 -8.45
N GLY A 98 -18.08 5.49 -9.60
CA GLY A 98 -17.74 6.75 -10.22
C GLY A 98 -18.95 7.42 -10.84
N LYS A 99 -19.02 8.72 -10.71
CA LYS A 99 -20.00 9.56 -11.38
C LYS A 99 -19.35 10.85 -11.82
N HIS A 100 -19.58 11.21 -13.06
CA HIS A 100 -19.12 12.47 -13.63
C HIS A 100 -20.32 13.21 -14.25
N ASP A 101 -20.44 14.49 -13.91
CA ASP A 101 -21.44 15.40 -14.44
C ASP A 101 -20.76 16.75 -14.71
N MET A 102 -21.42 17.66 -15.43
CA MET A 102 -20.87 18.98 -15.79
C MET A 102 -20.36 19.81 -14.58
N ASN A 103 -20.93 19.60 -13.40
CA ASN A 103 -20.61 20.36 -12.20
C ASN A 103 -19.93 19.55 -11.10
N MET A 104 -19.84 18.24 -11.24
CA MET A 104 -19.35 17.36 -10.17
C MET A 104 -18.65 16.13 -10.74
N ASP A 105 -17.50 15.81 -10.17
CA ASP A 105 -16.83 14.53 -10.34
C ASP A 105 -16.76 13.82 -8.98
N PHE A 106 -17.22 12.58 -8.92
CA PHE A 106 -17.27 11.77 -7.71
C PHE A 106 -16.67 10.40 -7.98
N MET A 107 -15.77 9.97 -7.10
CA MET A 107 -15.25 8.64 -7.05
C MET A 107 -15.26 8.11 -5.62
N ALA A 108 -15.64 6.86 -5.45
CA ALA A 108 -15.48 6.11 -4.20
C ALA A 108 -14.88 4.74 -4.49
N TRP A 109 -14.09 4.24 -3.56
CA TRP A 109 -13.51 2.90 -3.65
C TRP A 109 -13.55 2.19 -2.31
N PHE A 110 -13.63 0.87 -2.38
CA PHE A 110 -13.47 0.00 -1.24
C PHE A 110 -12.83 -1.30 -1.68
N SER A 111 -11.75 -1.66 -1.05
CA SER A 111 -10.96 -2.85 -1.35
C SER A 111 -10.74 -3.68 -0.10
N LEU A 112 -10.91 -4.98 -0.24
CA LEU A 112 -10.64 -5.97 0.79
C LEU A 112 -9.58 -6.93 0.28
N TYR A 113 -8.63 -7.25 1.13
CA TYR A 113 -7.64 -8.28 0.88
C TYR A 113 -7.47 -9.16 2.10
N ARG A 114 -7.34 -10.46 1.87
CA ARG A 114 -7.04 -11.43 2.91
C ARG A 114 -6.13 -12.50 2.34
N ALA A 115 -5.17 -12.95 3.15
CA ALA A 115 -4.38 -14.15 2.88
C ALA A 115 -4.22 -14.95 4.18
N THR A 116 -4.20 -16.26 4.10
CA THR A 116 -3.89 -17.13 5.26
C THR A 116 -2.40 -17.20 5.52
N GLY A 117 -1.57 -16.87 4.53
CA GLY A 117 -0.12 -16.96 4.63
C GLY A 117 0.40 -18.38 4.42
N GLU A 118 1.64 -18.59 4.79
CA GLU A 118 2.33 -19.89 4.67
C GLU A 118 3.01 -20.29 5.97
N SER A 119 3.35 -21.56 6.08
CA SER A 119 4.23 -22.05 7.13
C SER A 119 5.67 -22.03 6.63
N VAL A 120 6.54 -21.36 7.36
CA VAL A 120 7.96 -21.22 7.04
C VAL A 120 8.80 -21.83 8.16
N PHE A 121 9.84 -22.56 7.81
CA PHE A 121 10.84 -23.06 8.76
C PHE A 121 12.03 -22.11 8.77
N VAL A 122 12.31 -21.53 9.92
CA VAL A 122 13.44 -20.60 10.11
C VAL A 122 14.43 -21.22 11.10
N PRO A 123 15.76 -21.16 10.82
CA PRO A 123 16.74 -21.59 11.80
C PRO A 123 16.56 -20.88 13.13
N ALA A 124 16.52 -21.63 14.21
CA ALA A 124 16.26 -21.13 15.57
C ALA A 124 17.26 -20.04 15.98
N GLU A 125 18.51 -20.18 15.58
CA GLU A 125 19.59 -19.22 15.84
C GLU A 125 19.32 -17.81 15.26
N LYS A 126 18.63 -17.72 14.12
CA LYS A 126 18.29 -16.43 13.51
C LYS A 126 17.16 -15.70 14.21
N GLN A 127 16.28 -16.44 14.88
CA GLN A 127 15.13 -15.85 15.55
C GLN A 127 15.42 -15.45 17.00
N TYR A 128 16.34 -16.15 17.65
CA TYR A 128 16.67 -15.96 19.05
C TYR A 128 18.17 -15.68 19.20
N ALA A 129 18.64 -14.57 18.61
CA ALA A 129 20.05 -14.17 18.71
C ALA A 129 20.58 -14.06 20.16
N LEU A 130 19.70 -13.74 21.11
CA LEU A 130 20.02 -13.67 22.54
C LEU A 130 19.96 -15.03 23.26
N TYR A 131 19.27 -16.00 22.67
CA TYR A 131 19.10 -17.35 23.23
C TYR A 131 19.19 -18.37 22.09
N PRO A 132 20.40 -18.66 21.60
CA PRO A 132 20.60 -19.58 20.49
C PRO A 132 20.04 -20.97 20.85
N ARG A 133 19.23 -21.50 19.93
CA ARG A 133 18.68 -22.87 20.00
C ARG A 133 19.03 -23.59 18.70
N ASP A 134 19.34 -24.85 18.81
CA ASP A 134 19.55 -25.70 17.64
C ASP A 134 18.21 -26.06 17.00
N GLY A 135 18.24 -26.27 15.67
CA GLY A 135 17.11 -26.73 14.90
C GLY A 135 16.33 -25.63 14.17
N PHE A 136 15.11 -25.96 13.75
CA PHE A 136 14.22 -25.07 13.02
C PHE A 136 12.93 -24.82 13.81
N ILE A 137 12.47 -23.58 13.72
CA ILE A 137 11.18 -23.18 14.27
C ILE A 137 10.20 -23.04 13.12
N ARG A 138 9.03 -23.65 13.27
CA ARG A 138 7.92 -23.49 12.34
C ARG A 138 7.16 -22.21 12.69
N LEU A 139 7.04 -21.32 11.71
CA LEU A 139 6.25 -20.12 11.79
C LEU A 139 5.01 -20.30 10.91
N ASP A 140 3.85 -20.35 11.52
CA ASP A 140 2.59 -20.46 10.80
C ASP A 140 2.00 -19.09 10.50
N ASN A 141 1.26 -19.00 9.39
CA ASN A 141 0.63 -17.77 8.89
C ASN A 141 1.64 -16.64 8.60
N TYR A 142 2.85 -16.99 8.18
CA TYR A 142 3.83 -16.01 7.72
C TYR A 142 3.27 -15.25 6.53
N SER A 143 3.38 -13.92 6.57
CA SER A 143 2.76 -13.05 5.57
C SER A 143 1.24 -13.22 5.43
N GLY A 144 0.56 -13.69 6.46
CA GLY A 144 -0.90 -13.64 6.54
C GLY A 144 -1.39 -12.20 6.75
N PHE A 145 -2.41 -11.79 5.99
CA PHE A 145 -2.96 -10.44 6.02
C PHE A 145 -4.47 -10.44 6.10
N PRO A 146 -5.09 -9.61 6.91
CA PRO A 146 -6.24 -8.83 6.50
C PRO A 146 -5.80 -7.40 6.15
N ALA A 147 -6.29 -6.88 5.02
CA ALA A 147 -6.11 -5.50 4.64
C ALA A 147 -7.39 -4.91 4.07
N MET A 148 -7.62 -3.64 4.32
CA MET A 148 -8.75 -2.87 3.82
C MET A 148 -8.24 -1.51 3.35
N ASP A 149 -8.76 -1.04 2.24
CA ASP A 149 -8.47 0.26 1.66
C ASP A 149 -9.78 0.87 1.15
N GLY A 150 -10.10 2.07 1.57
CA GLY A 150 -11.32 2.72 1.15
C GLY A 150 -11.19 4.24 1.15
N GLY A 151 -12.02 4.89 0.35
CA GLY A 151 -12.05 6.35 0.32
C GLY A 151 -13.03 6.91 -0.66
N ILE A 152 -13.08 8.23 -0.66
CA ILE A 152 -13.94 9.05 -1.52
C ILE A 152 -13.14 10.25 -2.03
N LYS A 153 -13.42 10.64 -3.25
CA LYS A 153 -12.90 11.85 -3.89
C LYS A 153 -14.07 12.57 -4.54
N LEU A 154 -14.26 13.84 -4.22
CA LEU A 154 -15.31 14.68 -4.73
C LEU A 154 -14.70 15.99 -5.22
N GLN A 155 -14.94 16.31 -6.46
CA GLN A 155 -14.55 17.58 -7.05
C GLN A 155 -15.79 18.33 -7.54
N ARG A 156 -15.93 19.60 -7.15
CA ARG A 156 -16.98 20.50 -7.63
C ARG A 156 -16.40 21.89 -7.89
N GLY A 157 -16.31 22.25 -9.15
CA GLY A 157 -15.61 23.49 -9.53
C GLY A 157 -14.16 23.47 -9.07
N ASN A 158 -13.77 24.46 -8.28
CA ASN A 158 -12.41 24.56 -7.72
C ASN A 158 -12.25 23.88 -6.35
N LEU A 159 -13.29 23.26 -5.83
CA LEU A 159 -13.25 22.56 -4.54
C LEU A 159 -12.96 21.08 -4.77
N LEU A 160 -11.89 20.58 -4.16
CA LEU A 160 -11.56 19.17 -4.10
C LEU A 160 -11.63 18.70 -2.64
N PHE A 161 -12.45 17.70 -2.39
CA PHE A 161 -12.48 16.95 -1.14
C PHE A 161 -11.99 15.54 -1.39
N SER A 162 -11.02 15.09 -0.60
CA SER A 162 -10.49 13.72 -0.66
C SER A 162 -10.36 13.17 0.75
N PHE A 163 -10.85 11.96 0.95
CA PHE A 163 -10.69 11.19 2.17
C PHE A 163 -10.27 9.77 1.80
N SER A 164 -9.26 9.26 2.48
CA SER A 164 -8.82 7.86 2.32
C SER A 164 -8.47 7.26 3.67
N MET A 165 -8.74 5.97 3.80
CA MET A 165 -8.44 5.17 4.96
C MET A 165 -7.88 3.83 4.49
N ASN A 166 -6.76 3.41 5.07
CA ASN A 166 -6.26 2.06 4.88
C ASN A 166 -5.97 1.39 6.22
N TYR A 167 -6.13 0.09 6.23
CA TYR A 167 -5.82 -0.77 7.35
C TYR A 167 -5.14 -2.02 6.83
N ALA A 168 -4.00 -2.36 7.40
CA ALA A 168 -3.32 -3.63 7.13
C ALA A 168 -2.73 -4.19 8.42
N LYS A 169 -2.92 -5.48 8.65
CA LYS A 169 -2.30 -6.20 9.76
C LYS A 169 -1.42 -7.29 9.18
N LYS A 170 -0.12 -7.15 9.34
CA LYS A 170 0.88 -8.12 8.90
C LYS A 170 1.42 -8.91 10.09
N ARG A 171 1.46 -10.22 9.96
CA ARG A 171 2.20 -11.06 10.91
C ARG A 171 3.62 -11.20 10.40
N GLN A 172 4.56 -10.69 11.16
CA GLN A 172 5.99 -10.88 10.96
C GLN A 172 6.53 -11.68 12.14
N PRO A 173 7.41 -12.65 11.92
CA PRO A 173 8.16 -13.27 12.99
C PRO A 173 9.22 -12.27 13.45
N TYR A 174 9.28 -12.06 14.72
CA TYR A 174 10.37 -11.35 15.40
C TYR A 174 11.34 -12.37 16.00
#